data_cc4b34f63f4e3b848658547440452fc5
#
_entry.id   cc4b34f63f4e3b848658547440452fc5
#
_cell.length_a   1.000
_cell.length_b   1.000
_cell.length_c   1.000
_cell.angle_alpha   90.00
_cell.angle_beta   90.00
_cell.angle_gamma   90.00
#
_symmetry.space_group_name_H-M   'P 1'
#
loop_
_entity.id
_entity.type
_entity.pdbx_description
1 polymer ?
#
loop_
_entity_poly.entity_id
_entity_poly.type
_entity_poly.pdbx_seq_one_letter_code
_entity_poly.pdbx_strand_id
1 'polypeptide(L)'
;MANDLSAEVAVARLALNLQPDVKPAELADIALDMRSYAPRRRGWLEEVAMLLSRKAVSFDDLRTTAASVCHDRLDDETHEMTVSRLASGFDRAAAISPAASXQLSSLGDEEKLSAATAEIASWLEQQGFLGRGKTILDIGCGIGRFERALHQKAKHIVGIDISSRMLEIARQRCAGLGNVEFRQTSGLDLGEFVAAGFDGVLAVDCFPYLVLAGIADRHFSEIARLLRPGGLAAILNYSYRTSPAVDSFDVRRLAHACAMDVLVDADLPFRRWDGTAFLVRRSGGT
;
A
#
# COMPACT_ATOMS: atom_id res chain seq x y z
N MET A 1 13.87 -7.48 16.42
CA MET A 1 13.78 -6.09 16.93
C MET A 1 12.82 -5.35 16.02
N ALA A 2 11.76 -4.75 16.57
CA ALA A 2 10.87 -3.93 15.75
C ALA A 2 11.69 -2.77 15.16
N ASN A 3 11.64 -2.61 13.85
CA ASN A 3 12.28 -1.46 13.20
C ASN A 3 11.65 -0.16 13.75
N ASP A 4 12.48 0.77 14.16
CA ASP A 4 11.99 2.09 14.56
C ASP A 4 11.41 2.77 13.32
N LEU A 5 10.12 3.10 13.39
CA LEU A 5 9.41 3.80 12.31
C LEU A 5 10.03 5.16 12.04
N SER A 6 10.00 5.59 10.79
CA SER A 6 10.52 6.90 10.40
C SER A 6 9.70 8.04 11.02
N ALA A 7 10.30 9.23 11.06
CA ALA A 7 9.64 10.43 11.56
C ALA A 7 8.39 10.77 10.74
N GLU A 8 8.39 10.49 9.44
CA GLU A 8 7.25 10.73 8.56
C GLU A 8 6.03 9.90 8.96
N VAL A 9 6.24 8.62 9.29
CA VAL A 9 5.14 7.75 9.77
C VAL A 9 4.57 8.30 11.08
N ALA A 10 5.45 8.73 12.01
CA ALA A 10 5.01 9.32 13.26
C ALA A 10 4.18 10.60 13.02
N VAL A 11 4.63 11.49 12.14
CA VAL A 11 3.92 12.74 11.82
C VAL A 11 2.56 12.45 11.18
N ALA A 12 2.49 11.49 10.26
CA ALA A 12 1.20 11.08 9.67
C ALA A 12 0.23 10.55 10.73
N ARG A 13 0.71 9.71 11.66
CA ARG A 13 -0.12 9.19 12.76
C ARG A 13 -0.59 10.32 13.69
N LEU A 14 0.27 11.30 13.98
CA LEU A 14 -0.12 12.47 14.78
C LEU A 14 -1.24 13.25 14.07
N ALA A 15 -1.09 13.50 12.77
CA ALA A 15 -2.11 14.22 11.99
C ALA A 15 -3.48 13.54 12.05
N LEU A 16 -3.52 12.20 12.01
CA LEU A 16 -4.78 11.44 11.98
C LEU A 16 -5.41 11.26 13.35
N ASN A 17 -4.61 11.16 14.42
CA ASN A 17 -5.11 10.73 15.73
C ASN A 17 -5.31 11.86 16.75
N LEU A 18 -4.81 13.07 16.44
CA LEU A 18 -4.97 14.20 17.35
C LEU A 18 -6.16 15.06 16.94
N GLN A 19 -6.70 15.78 17.93
CA GLN A 19 -7.82 16.70 17.70
C GLN A 19 -7.44 17.79 16.70
N PRO A 20 -8.41 18.28 15.90
CA PRO A 20 -8.12 19.27 14.84
C PRO A 20 -7.49 20.57 15.33
N ASP A 21 -7.75 20.96 16.58
CA ASP A 21 -7.24 22.21 17.17
C ASP A 21 -5.76 22.12 17.57
N VAL A 22 -5.17 20.91 17.63
CA VAL A 22 -3.74 20.74 17.97
C VAL A 22 -2.89 21.22 16.79
N LYS A 23 -2.02 22.18 17.06
CA LYS A 23 -1.17 22.79 16.02
C LYS A 23 0.14 22.01 15.87
N PRO A 24 0.59 21.78 14.62
CA PRO A 24 1.88 21.10 14.40
C PRO A 24 3.05 21.79 15.11
N ALA A 25 3.06 23.12 15.20
CA ALA A 25 4.13 23.85 15.88
C ALA A 25 4.23 23.50 17.38
N GLU A 26 3.09 23.32 18.04
CA GLU A 26 3.08 22.93 19.47
C GLU A 26 3.66 21.53 19.66
N LEU A 27 3.36 20.63 18.72
CA LEU A 27 3.92 19.28 18.75
C LEU A 27 5.43 19.29 18.47
N ALA A 28 5.90 20.20 17.62
CA ALA A 28 7.33 20.36 17.36
C ALA A 28 8.07 20.78 18.63
N ASP A 29 7.53 21.73 19.37
CA ASP A 29 8.10 22.17 20.67
C ASP A 29 8.15 21.01 21.65
N ILE A 30 7.05 20.25 21.77
CA ILE A 30 7.00 19.06 22.64
C ILE A 30 8.08 18.04 22.24
N ALA A 31 8.22 17.77 20.94
CA ALA A 31 9.23 16.81 20.46
C ALA A 31 10.66 17.28 20.83
N LEU A 32 10.93 18.58 20.71
CA LEU A 32 12.22 19.14 21.10
C LEU A 32 12.47 19.03 22.62
N ASP A 33 11.46 19.27 23.44
CA ASP A 33 11.55 19.13 24.90
C ASP A 33 11.81 17.67 25.31
N MET A 34 11.19 16.72 24.63
CA MET A 34 11.35 15.29 24.92
C MET A 34 12.78 14.77 24.71
N ARG A 35 13.64 15.48 23.97
CA ARG A 35 15.03 15.07 23.71
C ARG A 35 15.84 14.83 24.99
N SER A 36 15.57 15.61 26.04
CA SER A 36 16.26 15.47 27.32
C SER A 36 15.84 14.20 28.08
N TYR A 37 14.63 13.74 27.86
CA TYR A 37 14.06 12.55 28.51
C TYR A 37 14.31 11.25 27.70
N ALA A 38 14.60 11.37 26.40
CA ALA A 38 14.79 10.23 25.53
C ALA A 38 16.07 10.38 24.67
N PRO A 39 17.26 10.36 25.31
CA PRO A 39 18.52 10.64 24.61
C PRO A 39 18.82 9.69 23.43
N ARG A 40 18.38 8.43 23.50
CA ARG A 40 18.56 7.46 22.41
C ARG A 40 17.72 7.78 21.19
N ARG A 41 16.66 8.58 21.34
CA ARG A 41 15.76 8.99 20.25
C ARG A 41 15.95 10.46 19.85
N ARG A 42 17.01 11.12 20.34
CA ARG A 42 17.23 12.56 20.13
C ARG A 42 17.15 12.96 18.66
N GLY A 43 17.91 12.28 17.80
CA GLY A 43 17.94 12.58 16.35
C GLY A 43 16.56 12.38 15.70
N TRP A 44 15.86 11.32 16.08
CA TRP A 44 14.52 11.04 15.57
C TRP A 44 13.52 12.13 16.02
N LEU A 45 13.59 12.56 17.30
CA LEU A 45 12.73 13.64 17.80
C LEU A 45 13.02 14.97 17.10
N GLU A 46 14.30 15.26 16.79
CA GLU A 46 14.68 16.44 16.01
C GLU A 46 14.12 16.40 14.60
N GLU A 47 14.13 15.22 13.98
CA GLU A 47 13.54 15.02 12.64
C GLU A 47 12.02 15.20 12.66
N VAL A 48 11.32 14.64 13.67
CA VAL A 48 9.88 14.86 13.88
C VAL A 48 9.58 16.35 14.04
N ALA A 49 10.31 17.05 14.90
CA ALA A 49 10.11 18.49 15.12
C ALA A 49 10.33 19.29 13.84
N MET A 50 11.38 18.96 13.08
CA MET A 50 11.66 19.61 11.80
C MET A 50 10.51 19.42 10.80
N LEU A 51 9.97 18.21 10.70
CA LEU A 51 8.85 17.93 9.79
C LEU A 51 7.58 18.70 10.22
N LEU A 52 7.30 18.74 11.52
CA LEU A 52 6.14 19.45 12.09
C LEU A 52 6.24 20.97 11.90
N SER A 53 7.46 21.50 11.84
CA SER A 53 7.71 22.94 11.64
C SER A 53 7.62 23.37 10.16
N ARG A 54 7.60 22.42 9.21
CA ARG A 54 7.55 22.75 7.79
C ARG A 54 6.13 23.18 7.39
N LYS A 55 6.02 24.35 6.76
CA LYS A 55 4.75 24.86 6.20
C LYS A 55 4.17 23.95 5.10
N ALA A 56 5.01 23.14 4.47
CA ALA A 56 4.58 22.23 3.40
C ALA A 56 3.76 21.04 3.91
N VAL A 57 3.84 20.71 5.21
CA VAL A 57 3.06 19.63 5.79
C VAL A 57 1.74 20.19 6.32
N SER A 58 0.67 19.93 5.60
CA SER A 58 -0.68 20.35 5.98
C SER A 58 -1.40 19.18 6.68
N PHE A 59 -1.64 19.30 7.97
CA PHE A 59 -2.45 18.33 8.72
C PHE A 59 -3.88 18.26 8.16
N ASP A 60 -4.42 19.42 7.74
CA ASP A 60 -5.77 19.47 7.19
C ASP A 60 -5.85 18.72 5.85
N ASP A 61 -4.84 18.87 4.98
CA ASP A 61 -4.80 18.12 3.72
C ASP A 61 -4.65 16.62 3.97
N LEU A 62 -3.80 16.22 4.95
CA LEU A 62 -3.64 14.81 5.31
C LEU A 62 -4.96 14.23 5.85
N ARG A 63 -5.61 14.95 6.75
CA ARG A 63 -6.91 14.53 7.32
C ARG A 63 -7.99 14.46 6.25
N THR A 64 -8.07 15.47 5.38
CA THR A 64 -9.06 15.53 4.30
C THR A 64 -8.83 14.40 3.29
N THR A 65 -7.56 14.14 2.94
CA THR A 65 -7.20 13.03 2.06
C THR A 65 -7.64 11.70 2.68
N ALA A 66 -7.30 11.46 3.95
CA ALA A 66 -7.68 10.23 4.66
C ALA A 66 -9.20 10.11 4.78
N ALA A 67 -9.89 11.19 5.14
CA ALA A 67 -11.35 11.20 5.29
C ALA A 67 -12.10 11.03 3.97
N SER A 68 -11.43 11.24 2.83
CA SER A 68 -12.05 11.04 1.51
C SER A 68 -12.42 9.57 1.26
N VAL A 69 -11.71 8.65 1.92
CA VAL A 69 -11.96 7.21 1.81
C VAL A 69 -12.53 6.72 3.14
N CYS A 70 -13.76 6.24 3.13
CA CYS A 70 -14.39 5.69 4.34
C CYS A 70 -13.83 4.27 4.57
N HIS A 71 -13.17 4.08 5.70
CA HIS A 71 -12.51 2.82 6.08
C HIS A 71 -13.42 1.91 6.91
N ASP A 72 -14.69 2.28 7.10
CA ASP A 72 -15.66 1.47 7.82
C ASP A 72 -16.59 0.76 6.83
N ARG A 73 -17.03 -0.42 7.23
CA ARG A 73 -18.10 -1.10 6.51
C ARG A 73 -19.44 -0.44 6.93
N LEU A 74 -20.24 -0.07 5.95
CA LEU A 74 -21.56 0.49 6.21
C LEU A 74 -22.60 -0.64 6.18
N ASP A 75 -23.57 -0.56 7.09
CA ASP A 75 -24.66 -1.54 7.15
C ASP A 75 -25.44 -1.53 5.82
N ASP A 76 -25.86 -2.71 5.41
CA ASP A 76 -26.67 -2.93 4.20
C ASP A 76 -25.97 -2.63 2.85
N GLU A 77 -24.65 -2.34 2.82
CA GLU A 77 -23.93 -2.22 1.54
C GLU A 77 -23.67 -3.59 0.91
N THR A 78 -23.97 -3.70 -0.38
CA THR A 78 -23.48 -4.83 -1.19
C THR A 78 -21.99 -4.63 -1.50
N HIS A 79 -21.33 -5.69 -1.98
CA HIS A 79 -19.93 -5.59 -2.42
C HIS A 79 -19.75 -4.48 -3.47
N GLU A 80 -20.67 -4.42 -4.44
CA GLU A 80 -20.64 -3.42 -5.53
C GLU A 80 -20.79 -1.99 -4.98
N MET A 81 -21.67 -1.78 -4.02
CA MET A 81 -21.86 -0.48 -3.38
C MET A 81 -20.59 -0.04 -2.64
N THR A 82 -20.00 -0.96 -1.88
CA THR A 82 -18.75 -0.69 -1.15
C THR A 82 -17.63 -0.32 -2.13
N VAL A 83 -17.42 -1.11 -3.19
CA VAL A 83 -16.37 -0.85 -4.18
C VAL A 83 -16.61 0.48 -4.90
N SER A 84 -17.85 0.79 -5.28
CA SER A 84 -18.19 2.07 -5.93
C SER A 84 -17.91 3.27 -5.02
N ARG A 85 -18.25 3.15 -3.74
CA ARG A 85 -17.97 4.18 -2.72
C ARG A 85 -16.45 4.37 -2.56
N LEU A 86 -15.70 3.27 -2.52
CA LEU A 86 -14.23 3.32 -2.43
C LEU A 86 -13.63 4.00 -3.66
N ALA A 87 -14.08 3.65 -4.88
CA ALA A 87 -13.60 4.28 -6.12
C ALA A 87 -13.79 5.80 -6.08
N SER A 88 -14.98 6.24 -5.69
CA SER A 88 -15.30 7.67 -5.55
C SER A 88 -14.43 8.34 -4.46
N GLY A 89 -14.17 7.63 -3.37
CA GLY A 89 -13.30 8.11 -2.29
C GLY A 89 -11.87 8.31 -2.77
N PHE A 90 -11.33 7.34 -3.50
CA PHE A 90 -9.98 7.42 -4.05
C PHE A 90 -9.86 8.50 -5.14
N ASP A 91 -10.88 8.70 -5.96
CA ASP A 91 -10.91 9.80 -6.92
C ASP A 91 -10.77 11.15 -6.20
N ARG A 92 -11.50 11.35 -5.08
CA ARG A 92 -11.40 12.58 -4.28
C ARG A 92 -10.03 12.71 -3.61
N ALA A 93 -9.53 11.63 -2.99
CA ALA A 93 -8.22 11.65 -2.30
C ALA A 93 -7.09 12.00 -3.27
N ALA A 94 -7.09 11.41 -4.46
CA ALA A 94 -6.09 11.68 -5.50
C ALA A 94 -6.17 13.13 -6.03
N ALA A 95 -7.36 13.73 -6.02
CA ALA A 95 -7.53 15.14 -6.43
C ALA A 95 -6.96 16.10 -5.39
N ILE A 96 -6.97 15.74 -4.11
CA ILE A 96 -6.42 16.56 -3.02
C ILE A 96 -4.90 16.44 -2.98
N SER A 97 -4.39 15.22 -2.85
CA SER A 97 -2.95 14.96 -2.75
C SER A 97 -2.62 13.59 -3.34
N PRO A 98 -2.14 13.52 -4.60
CA PRO A 98 -1.76 12.24 -5.18
C PRO A 98 -0.76 11.44 -4.34
N ALA A 99 0.27 12.07 -3.79
CA ALA A 99 1.27 11.37 -2.98
C ALA A 99 0.69 10.86 -1.66
N ALA A 100 -0.12 11.65 -0.95
CA ALA A 100 -0.74 11.25 0.31
C ALA A 100 -1.81 10.17 0.10
N SER A 101 -2.51 10.20 -1.04
CA SER A 101 -3.50 9.18 -1.38
C SER A 101 -2.92 7.78 -1.59
N UNK A 102 -1.63 7.71 -1.84
CA UNK A 102 -1.02 6.69 -1.96
C UNK A 102 -0.50 6.24 -0.85
N GLN A 103 0.04 7.00 -0.02
CA GLN A 103 0.68 6.70 1.27
C GLN A 103 0.71 7.96 2.14
N LEU A 104 -0.04 8.00 3.22
CA LEU A 104 -0.15 9.19 4.09
C LEU A 104 1.19 9.58 4.73
N SER A 105 2.07 8.63 5.01
CA SER A 105 3.41 8.93 5.53
C SER A 105 4.32 9.62 4.52
N SER A 106 3.90 9.76 3.25
CA SER A 106 4.59 10.65 2.31
C SER A 106 4.42 12.13 2.70
N LEU A 107 3.43 12.44 3.53
CA LEU A 107 3.08 13.83 3.93
C LEU A 107 2.77 14.72 2.71
N GLY A 108 2.31 14.12 1.61
CA GLY A 108 2.06 14.82 0.34
C GLY A 108 3.31 15.12 -0.48
N ASP A 109 4.46 14.62 -0.09
CA ASP A 109 5.76 14.91 -0.68
C ASP A 109 6.19 13.76 -1.60
N GLU A 110 6.45 14.06 -2.87
CA GLU A 110 6.83 13.08 -3.89
C GLU A 110 8.18 12.42 -3.62
N GLU A 111 9.14 13.13 -3.03
CA GLU A 111 10.45 12.55 -2.71
C GLU A 111 10.31 11.50 -1.61
N LYS A 112 9.49 11.80 -0.60
CA LYS A 112 9.21 10.86 0.50
C LYS A 112 8.47 9.63 -0.01
N LEU A 113 7.47 9.80 -0.88
CA LEU A 113 6.76 8.70 -1.51
C LEU A 113 7.73 7.83 -2.32
N SER A 114 8.61 8.47 -3.09
CA SER A 114 9.62 7.77 -3.89
C SER A 114 10.59 6.97 -3.01
N ALA A 115 11.02 7.54 -1.89
CA ALA A 115 11.93 6.87 -0.95
C ALA A 115 11.26 5.64 -0.29
N ALA A 116 9.99 5.75 0.09
CA ALA A 116 9.23 4.62 0.62
C ALA A 116 9.00 3.55 -0.45
N THR A 117 8.70 3.96 -1.68
CA THR A 117 8.55 3.04 -2.82
C THR A 117 9.85 2.29 -3.09
N ALA A 118 10.99 2.98 -3.04
CA ALA A 118 12.30 2.36 -3.25
C ALA A 118 12.63 1.33 -2.18
N GLU A 119 12.25 1.58 -0.92
CA GLU A 119 12.42 0.63 0.18
C GLU A 119 11.65 -0.66 -0.09
N ILE A 120 10.37 -0.53 -0.47
CA ILE A 120 9.51 -1.68 -0.81
C ILE A 120 10.07 -2.41 -2.06
N ALA A 121 10.48 -1.68 -3.08
CA ALA A 121 11.06 -2.25 -4.31
C ALA A 121 12.33 -3.05 -4.00
N SER A 122 13.18 -2.55 -3.10
CA SER A 122 14.39 -3.26 -2.65
C SER A 122 14.03 -4.56 -1.93
N TRP A 123 13.02 -4.53 -1.07
CA TRP A 123 12.53 -5.73 -0.39
C TRP A 123 11.99 -6.75 -1.39
N LEU A 124 11.17 -6.33 -2.35
CA LEU A 124 10.63 -7.21 -3.41
C LEU A 124 11.76 -7.88 -4.19
N GLU A 125 12.83 -7.15 -4.49
CA GLU A 125 14.01 -7.68 -5.17
C GLU A 125 14.72 -8.75 -4.33
N GLN A 126 14.91 -8.49 -3.04
CA GLN A 126 15.53 -9.44 -2.09
C GLN A 126 14.71 -10.72 -1.95
N GLN A 127 13.39 -10.62 -2.08
CA GLN A 127 12.49 -11.78 -2.04
C GLN A 127 12.45 -12.55 -3.37
N GLY A 128 13.19 -12.13 -4.40
CA GLY A 128 13.16 -12.77 -5.71
C GLY A 128 11.87 -12.52 -6.48
N PHE A 129 11.09 -11.51 -6.07
CA PHE A 129 9.83 -11.18 -6.72
C PHE A 129 10.05 -10.62 -8.14
N LEU A 130 11.12 -9.85 -8.34
CA LEU A 130 11.43 -9.15 -9.59
C LEU A 130 12.31 -9.99 -10.53
N GLY A 131 12.28 -9.68 -11.82
CA GLY A 131 13.13 -10.30 -12.84
C GLY A 131 12.76 -9.82 -14.24
N ARG A 132 13.75 -9.57 -15.10
CA ARG A 132 13.55 -9.03 -16.46
C ARG A 132 12.72 -9.94 -17.38
N GLY A 133 12.54 -11.21 -17.00
CA GLY A 133 11.66 -12.14 -17.72
C GLY A 133 10.24 -12.22 -17.15
N LYS A 134 9.98 -11.55 -16.03
CA LYS A 134 8.73 -11.72 -15.29
C LYS A 134 7.63 -10.74 -15.71
N THR A 135 6.41 -11.25 -15.80
CA THR A 135 5.18 -10.46 -15.99
C THR A 135 4.50 -10.30 -14.64
N ILE A 136 4.20 -9.08 -14.26
CA ILE A 136 3.67 -8.71 -12.93
C ILE A 136 2.30 -8.07 -13.10
N LEU A 137 1.36 -8.44 -12.24
CA LEU A 137 0.07 -7.76 -12.05
C LEU A 137 0.15 -6.95 -10.75
N ASP A 138 -0.15 -5.66 -10.79
CA ASP A 138 -0.26 -4.81 -9.59
C ASP A 138 -1.73 -4.47 -9.36
N ILE A 139 -2.29 -5.00 -8.27
CA ILE A 139 -3.71 -4.83 -7.90
C ILE A 139 -3.83 -3.62 -6.96
N GLY A 140 -4.61 -2.63 -7.39
CA GLY A 140 -4.71 -1.35 -6.68
C GLY A 140 -3.46 -0.51 -6.92
N CYS A 141 -3.05 -0.40 -8.19
CA CYS A 141 -1.79 0.26 -8.59
C CYS A 141 -1.75 1.76 -8.28
N GLY A 142 -2.93 2.36 -7.99
CA GLY A 142 -3.04 3.77 -7.65
C GLY A 142 -2.44 4.68 -8.72
N ILE A 143 -1.53 5.54 -8.30
CA ILE A 143 -0.89 6.54 -9.16
C ILE A 143 0.33 5.99 -9.94
N GLY A 144 0.51 4.68 -10.01
CA GLY A 144 1.56 4.06 -10.82
C GLY A 144 2.97 4.16 -10.22
N ARG A 145 3.09 4.25 -8.89
CA ARG A 145 4.40 4.44 -8.25
C ARG A 145 5.29 3.19 -8.39
N PHE A 146 4.70 2.00 -8.33
CA PHE A 146 5.45 0.75 -8.46
C PHE A 146 5.78 0.45 -9.91
N GLU A 147 4.87 0.72 -10.84
CA GLU A 147 5.18 0.59 -12.28
C GLU A 147 6.38 1.44 -12.65
N ARG A 148 6.39 2.71 -12.23
CA ARG A 148 7.51 3.62 -12.47
C ARG A 148 8.81 3.13 -11.83
N ALA A 149 8.75 2.56 -10.63
CA ALA A 149 9.94 2.09 -9.90
C ALA A 149 10.48 0.75 -10.42
N LEU A 150 9.60 -0.12 -10.93
CA LEU A 150 9.93 -1.52 -11.22
C LEU A 150 10.06 -1.84 -12.73
N HIS A 151 9.69 -0.92 -13.64
CA HIS A 151 9.62 -1.21 -15.08
C HIS A 151 10.93 -1.77 -15.67
N GLN A 152 12.08 -1.31 -15.17
CA GLN A 152 13.38 -1.79 -15.67
C GLN A 152 13.75 -3.19 -15.14
N LYS A 153 13.03 -3.66 -14.11
CA LYS A 153 13.29 -4.93 -13.42
C LYS A 153 12.23 -6.00 -13.74
N ALA A 154 11.31 -5.71 -14.65
CA ALA A 154 10.26 -6.63 -15.08
C ALA A 154 10.16 -6.65 -16.61
N LYS A 155 9.65 -7.76 -17.17
CA LYS A 155 9.35 -7.88 -18.59
C LYS A 155 8.15 -7.00 -18.95
N HIS A 156 7.10 -7.08 -18.15
CA HIS A 156 5.85 -6.35 -18.36
C HIS A 156 5.14 -6.18 -17.03
N ILE A 157 4.51 -5.03 -16.82
CA ILE A 157 3.72 -4.76 -15.60
C ILE A 157 2.33 -4.29 -16.04
N VAL A 158 1.30 -4.95 -15.51
CA VAL A 158 -0.09 -4.55 -15.69
C VAL A 158 -0.58 -4.00 -14.35
N GLY A 159 -0.84 -2.71 -14.30
CA GLY A 159 -1.45 -2.07 -13.12
C GLY A 159 -2.96 -1.98 -13.29
N ILE A 160 -3.70 -2.38 -12.27
CA ILE A 160 -5.17 -2.26 -12.29
C ILE A 160 -5.65 -1.47 -11.06
N ASP A 161 -6.69 -0.66 -11.27
CA ASP A 161 -7.30 0.12 -10.19
C ASP A 161 -8.79 0.37 -10.49
N ILE A 162 -9.56 0.63 -9.45
CA ILE A 162 -10.97 1.02 -9.55
C ILE A 162 -11.15 2.52 -9.81
N SER A 163 -10.17 3.34 -9.40
CA SER A 163 -10.22 4.80 -9.49
C SER A 163 -9.74 5.27 -10.86
N SER A 164 -10.63 5.93 -11.58
CA SER A 164 -10.29 6.52 -12.89
C SER A 164 -9.26 7.64 -12.74
N ARG A 165 -9.36 8.42 -11.66
CA ARG A 165 -8.45 9.55 -11.40
C ARG A 165 -7.03 9.06 -11.08
N MET A 166 -6.92 7.99 -10.25
CA MET A 166 -5.62 7.36 -9.99
C MET A 166 -4.95 6.92 -11.29
N LEU A 167 -5.72 6.22 -12.16
CA LEU A 167 -5.19 5.70 -13.43
C LEU A 167 -4.79 6.82 -14.39
N GLU A 168 -5.51 7.95 -14.40
CA GLU A 168 -5.11 9.12 -15.18
C GLU A 168 -3.73 9.60 -14.76
N ILE A 169 -3.52 9.74 -13.45
CA ILE A 169 -2.23 10.17 -12.89
C ILE A 169 -1.15 9.11 -13.20
N ALA A 170 -1.47 7.82 -13.04
CA ALA A 170 -0.54 6.72 -13.31
C ALA A 170 -0.05 6.75 -14.77
N ARG A 171 -0.97 6.93 -15.74
CA ARG A 171 -0.60 7.03 -17.16
C ARG A 171 0.31 8.22 -17.44
N GLN A 172 0.06 9.36 -16.78
CA GLN A 172 0.92 10.54 -16.92
C GLN A 172 2.32 10.29 -16.33
N ARG A 173 2.38 9.69 -15.14
CA ARG A 173 3.65 9.41 -14.43
C ARG A 173 4.52 8.38 -15.15
N CYS A 174 3.88 7.45 -15.85
CA CYS A 174 4.55 6.35 -16.56
C CYS A 174 4.57 6.55 -18.07
N ALA A 175 4.30 7.78 -18.54
CA ALA A 175 4.30 8.09 -19.98
C ALA A 175 5.66 7.73 -20.61
N GLY A 176 5.62 7.01 -21.72
CA GLY A 176 6.84 6.57 -22.43
C GLY A 176 7.42 5.24 -21.96
N LEU A 177 6.87 4.61 -20.89
CA LEU A 177 7.32 3.29 -20.46
C LEU A 177 6.60 2.22 -21.30
N GLY A 178 7.34 1.60 -22.23
CA GLY A 178 6.76 0.69 -23.24
C GLY A 178 6.34 -0.69 -22.70
N ASN A 179 6.70 -1.00 -21.44
CA ASN A 179 6.37 -2.29 -20.83
C ASN A 179 5.42 -2.17 -19.65
N VAL A 180 4.68 -1.06 -19.58
CA VAL A 180 3.69 -0.81 -18.52
C VAL A 180 2.32 -0.58 -19.16
N GLU A 181 1.30 -1.21 -18.60
CA GLU A 181 -0.08 -1.07 -19.05
C GLU A 181 -0.98 -0.77 -17.83
N PHE A 182 -1.98 0.09 -18.01
CA PHE A 182 -2.95 0.42 -16.96
C PHE A 182 -4.38 0.14 -17.42
N ARG A 183 -5.13 -0.63 -16.61
CA ARG A 183 -6.54 -0.94 -16.88
C ARG A 183 -7.43 -0.57 -15.69
N GLN A 184 -8.57 0.02 -15.98
CA GLN A 184 -9.62 0.20 -14.97
C GLN A 184 -10.42 -1.10 -14.86
N THR A 185 -10.71 -1.54 -13.65
CA THR A 185 -11.46 -2.77 -13.39
C THR A 185 -12.66 -2.46 -12.49
N SER A 186 -13.58 -3.42 -12.40
CA SER A 186 -14.71 -3.34 -11.47
C SER A 186 -14.26 -3.42 -10.01
N GLY A 187 -13.09 -4.03 -9.75
CA GLY A 187 -12.62 -4.32 -8.39
C GLY A 187 -13.34 -5.49 -7.72
N LEU A 188 -14.32 -6.09 -8.37
CA LEU A 188 -15.11 -7.17 -7.78
C LEU A 188 -14.49 -8.54 -7.97
N ASP A 189 -13.69 -8.69 -9.03
CA ASP A 189 -12.98 -9.93 -9.34
C ASP A 189 -11.83 -9.67 -10.32
N LEU A 190 -11.08 -10.73 -10.64
CA LEU A 190 -9.97 -10.72 -11.59
C LEU A 190 -10.26 -11.66 -12.79
N GLY A 191 -11.56 -11.93 -13.06
CA GLY A 191 -11.99 -12.89 -14.09
C GLY A 191 -11.56 -12.53 -15.51
N GLU A 192 -11.23 -11.26 -15.78
CA GLU A 192 -10.78 -10.82 -17.09
C GLU A 192 -9.37 -11.33 -17.45
N PHE A 193 -8.60 -11.83 -16.49
CA PHE A 193 -7.23 -12.27 -16.71
C PHE A 193 -7.16 -13.80 -16.83
N VAL A 194 -6.29 -14.25 -17.76
CA VAL A 194 -6.09 -15.69 -18.02
C VAL A 194 -5.31 -16.36 -16.90
N ALA A 195 -5.61 -17.63 -16.63
CA ALA A 195 -4.91 -18.42 -15.63
C ALA A 195 -3.42 -18.56 -16.00
N ALA A 196 -2.55 -18.59 -14.99
CA ALA A 196 -1.11 -18.73 -15.14
C ALA A 196 -0.51 -17.67 -16.09
N GLY A 197 -1.07 -16.46 -16.09
CA GLY A 197 -0.58 -15.34 -16.91
C GLY A 197 0.57 -14.56 -16.31
N PHE A 198 0.77 -14.66 -14.98
CA PHE A 198 1.69 -13.79 -14.25
C PHE A 198 2.73 -14.59 -13.44
N ASP A 199 3.94 -14.04 -13.35
CA ASP A 199 5.02 -14.56 -12.50
C ASP A 199 4.96 -13.94 -11.10
N GLY A 200 4.37 -12.74 -11.01
CA GLY A 200 4.19 -12.03 -9.75
C GLY A 200 2.86 -11.31 -9.69
N VAL A 201 2.25 -11.27 -8.51
CA VAL A 201 1.10 -10.41 -8.20
C VAL A 201 1.48 -9.54 -7.01
N LEU A 202 1.38 -8.24 -7.18
CA LEU A 202 1.64 -7.24 -6.13
C LEU A 202 0.31 -6.65 -5.69
N ALA A 203 0.14 -6.42 -4.40
CA ALA A 203 -0.99 -5.66 -3.86
C ALA A 203 -0.48 -4.90 -2.63
N VAL A 204 -0.29 -3.59 -2.78
CA VAL A 204 0.22 -2.72 -1.71
C VAL A 204 -0.91 -1.83 -1.21
N ASP A 205 -1.29 -1.99 0.04
CA ASP A 205 -2.38 -1.27 0.70
C ASP A 205 -3.74 -1.43 -0.03
N CYS A 206 -3.90 -2.48 -0.81
CA CYS A 206 -5.14 -2.80 -1.53
C CYS A 206 -6.02 -3.78 -0.77
N PHE A 207 -5.42 -4.83 -0.20
CA PHE A 207 -6.15 -5.90 0.49
C PHE A 207 -7.03 -5.41 1.64
N PRO A 208 -6.65 -4.37 2.42
CA PRO A 208 -7.57 -3.87 3.45
C PRO A 208 -8.95 -3.50 2.92
N TYR A 209 -9.02 -2.99 1.69
CA TYR A 209 -10.30 -2.61 1.06
C TYR A 209 -11.06 -3.83 0.53
N LEU A 210 -10.33 -4.87 0.09
CA LEU A 210 -10.96 -6.15 -0.30
C LEU A 210 -11.55 -6.86 0.93
N VAL A 211 -10.86 -6.80 2.07
CA VAL A 211 -11.36 -7.31 3.36
C VAL A 211 -12.60 -6.51 3.77
N LEU A 212 -12.53 -5.17 3.69
CA LEU A 212 -13.66 -4.28 4.01
C LEU A 212 -14.88 -4.60 3.14
N ALA A 213 -14.66 -4.80 1.85
CA ALA A 213 -15.75 -5.12 0.90
C ALA A 213 -16.24 -6.57 0.99
N GLY A 214 -15.55 -7.43 1.78
CA GLY A 214 -15.94 -8.84 1.94
C GLY A 214 -15.64 -9.72 0.73
N ILE A 215 -14.65 -9.34 -0.09
CA ILE A 215 -14.25 -10.05 -1.31
C ILE A 215 -12.80 -10.50 -1.32
N ALA A 216 -12.10 -10.41 -0.19
CA ALA A 216 -10.68 -10.77 -0.09
C ALA A 216 -10.43 -12.25 -0.40
N ASP A 217 -11.29 -13.15 0.10
CA ASP A 217 -11.17 -14.60 -0.13
C ASP A 217 -11.23 -14.91 -1.64
N ARG A 218 -12.17 -14.28 -2.34
CA ARG A 218 -12.32 -14.42 -3.79
C ARG A 218 -11.06 -13.94 -4.52
N HIS A 219 -10.57 -12.73 -4.20
CA HIS A 219 -9.36 -12.19 -4.83
C HIS A 219 -8.15 -13.07 -4.56
N PHE A 220 -8.01 -13.59 -3.35
CA PHE A 220 -6.89 -14.47 -3.01
C PHE A 220 -6.91 -15.75 -3.85
N SER A 221 -8.10 -16.36 -4.01
CA SER A 221 -8.28 -17.54 -4.87
C SER A 221 -7.95 -17.24 -6.34
N GLU A 222 -8.37 -16.07 -6.82
CA GLU A 222 -8.07 -15.66 -8.19
C GLU A 222 -6.58 -15.35 -8.39
N ILE A 223 -5.91 -14.75 -7.40
CA ILE A 223 -4.45 -14.55 -7.42
C ILE A 223 -3.73 -15.90 -7.60
N ALA A 224 -4.16 -16.92 -6.83
CA ALA A 224 -3.60 -18.28 -6.98
C ALA A 224 -3.81 -18.83 -8.40
N ARG A 225 -4.97 -18.60 -8.99
CA ARG A 225 -5.28 -19.01 -10.37
C ARG A 225 -4.40 -18.27 -11.39
N LEU A 226 -4.18 -16.98 -11.18
CA LEU A 226 -3.44 -16.11 -12.12
C LEU A 226 -1.94 -16.35 -12.12
N LEU A 227 -1.37 -16.75 -10.99
CA LEU A 227 0.07 -17.01 -10.89
C LEU A 227 0.46 -18.27 -11.66
N ARG A 228 1.63 -18.25 -12.29
CA ARG A 228 2.29 -19.46 -12.79
C ARG A 228 2.73 -20.34 -11.63
N PRO A 229 2.91 -21.66 -11.82
CA PRO A 229 3.54 -22.50 -10.80
C PRO A 229 4.88 -21.88 -10.36
N GLY A 230 5.09 -21.75 -9.06
CA GLY A 230 6.26 -21.08 -8.48
C GLY A 230 6.17 -19.55 -8.45
N GLY A 231 5.12 -18.98 -9.02
CA GLY A 231 4.89 -17.51 -9.00
C GLY A 231 4.60 -17.00 -7.58
N LEU A 232 4.89 -15.73 -7.36
CA LEU A 232 4.82 -15.09 -6.04
C LEU A 232 3.69 -14.05 -5.97
N ALA A 233 2.96 -14.03 -4.86
CA ALA A 233 2.11 -12.88 -4.53
C ALA A 233 2.67 -12.17 -3.30
N ALA A 234 2.90 -10.87 -3.43
CA ALA A 234 3.30 -9.99 -2.33
C ALA A 234 2.07 -9.17 -1.93
N ILE A 235 1.51 -9.47 -0.75
CA ILE A 235 0.38 -8.76 -0.17
C ILE A 235 0.95 -7.90 0.96
N LEU A 236 1.04 -6.60 0.71
CA LEU A 236 1.63 -5.65 1.65
C LEU A 236 0.48 -4.87 2.29
N ASN A 237 0.23 -5.17 3.54
CA ASN A 237 -0.92 -4.79 4.36
C ASN A 237 -2.19 -5.55 3.98
N TYR A 238 -2.54 -6.56 4.81
CA TYR A 238 -3.71 -7.42 4.55
C TYR A 238 -5.00 -6.77 5.03
N SER A 239 -4.97 -6.12 6.19
CA SER A 239 -6.18 -5.45 6.72
C SER A 239 -5.82 -4.28 7.63
N TYR A 240 -6.84 -3.46 7.96
CA TYR A 240 -6.71 -2.39 8.96
C TYR A 240 -7.25 -2.81 10.35
N ARG A 241 -7.39 -4.13 10.59
CA ARG A 241 -7.92 -4.65 11.87
C ARG A 241 -6.98 -4.50 13.06
N THR A 242 -5.77 -4.02 12.84
CA THR A 242 -4.73 -3.81 13.88
C THR A 242 -4.36 -5.09 14.66
N SER A 243 -4.56 -6.26 14.04
CA SER A 243 -4.25 -7.55 14.64
C SER A 243 -3.46 -8.42 13.66
N PRO A 244 -2.11 -8.34 13.66
CA PRO A 244 -1.28 -9.18 12.80
C PRO A 244 -1.54 -10.68 12.96
N ALA A 245 -1.94 -11.11 14.16
CA ALA A 245 -2.25 -12.52 14.40
C ALA A 245 -3.52 -12.98 13.65
N VAL A 246 -4.55 -12.12 13.60
CA VAL A 246 -5.77 -12.41 12.84
C VAL A 246 -5.46 -12.41 11.33
N ASP A 247 -4.67 -11.45 10.87
CA ASP A 247 -4.26 -11.37 9.47
C ASP A 247 -3.43 -12.59 9.05
N SER A 248 -2.48 -13.01 9.90
CA SER A 248 -1.69 -14.23 9.68
C SER A 248 -2.58 -15.47 9.60
N PHE A 249 -3.56 -15.59 10.51
CA PHE A 249 -4.51 -16.70 10.48
C PHE A 249 -5.28 -16.74 9.15
N ASP A 250 -5.81 -15.60 8.71
CA ASP A 250 -6.57 -15.52 7.46
C ASP A 250 -5.70 -15.85 6.24
N VAL A 251 -4.51 -15.27 6.15
CA VAL A 251 -3.58 -15.50 5.02
C VAL A 251 -3.17 -16.98 4.97
N ARG A 252 -2.83 -17.59 6.11
CA ARG A 252 -2.47 -19.02 6.17
C ARG A 252 -3.63 -19.92 5.75
N ARG A 253 -4.86 -19.61 6.21
CA ARG A 253 -6.07 -20.35 5.84
C ARG A 253 -6.30 -20.30 4.33
N LEU A 254 -6.20 -19.09 3.75
CA LEU A 254 -6.40 -18.87 2.32
C LEU A 254 -5.29 -19.53 1.49
N ALA A 255 -4.04 -19.40 1.92
CA ALA A 255 -2.89 -20.01 1.25
C ALA A 255 -3.05 -21.54 1.21
N HIS A 256 -3.42 -22.15 2.34
CA HIS A 256 -3.65 -23.59 2.40
C HIS A 256 -4.78 -24.02 1.44
N ALA A 257 -5.91 -23.27 1.47
CA ALA A 257 -7.06 -23.59 0.61
C ALA A 257 -6.73 -23.46 -0.89
N CYS A 258 -5.76 -22.61 -1.24
CA CYS A 258 -5.38 -22.34 -2.62
C CYS A 258 -4.08 -23.03 -3.07
N ALA A 259 -3.57 -23.99 -2.28
CA ALA A 259 -2.31 -24.71 -2.53
C ALA A 259 -1.13 -23.72 -2.75
N MET A 260 -1.00 -22.78 -1.83
CA MET A 260 0.10 -21.79 -1.81
C MET A 260 0.93 -21.95 -0.54
N ASP A 261 2.23 -21.71 -0.63
CA ASP A 261 3.16 -21.72 0.50
C ASP A 261 3.32 -20.30 1.05
N VAL A 262 3.21 -20.10 2.35
CA VAL A 262 3.48 -18.80 3.01
C VAL A 262 5.00 -18.70 3.26
N LEU A 263 5.66 -17.75 2.63
CA LEU A 263 7.11 -17.53 2.73
C LEU A 263 7.44 -16.41 3.72
N VAL A 264 6.61 -15.36 3.77
CA VAL A 264 6.71 -14.26 4.75
C VAL A 264 5.32 -14.11 5.36
N ASP A 265 5.25 -13.94 6.67
CA ASP A 265 4.00 -14.00 7.43
C ASP A 265 3.93 -12.85 8.45
N ALA A 266 3.16 -11.82 8.14
CA ALA A 266 2.91 -10.64 8.97
C ALA A 266 4.20 -9.95 9.47
N ASP A 267 5.23 -9.92 8.64
CA ASP A 267 6.49 -9.26 8.98
C ASP A 267 6.35 -7.73 8.85
N LEU A 268 7.22 -6.98 9.51
CA LEU A 268 7.27 -5.51 9.47
C LEU A 268 8.66 -5.07 8.97
N PRO A 269 8.96 -5.26 7.68
CA PRO A 269 10.31 -5.04 7.17
C PRO A 269 10.63 -3.57 6.84
N PHE A 270 9.63 -2.69 6.84
CA PHE A 270 9.77 -1.32 6.33
C PHE A 270 9.90 -0.31 7.47
N ARG A 271 10.73 0.71 7.25
CA ARG A 271 10.90 1.83 8.19
C ARG A 271 10.04 3.03 7.77
N ARG A 272 9.87 3.22 6.45
CA ARG A 272 9.17 4.39 5.88
C ARG A 272 7.67 4.14 5.67
N TRP A 273 7.22 2.95 6.04
CA TRP A 273 5.81 2.56 5.95
C TRP A 273 5.53 1.47 7.00
N ASP A 274 4.39 1.53 7.62
CA ASP A 274 4.05 0.68 8.77
C ASP A 274 3.13 -0.50 8.41
N GLY A 275 3.01 -0.83 7.13
CA GLY A 275 2.22 -1.98 6.68
C GLY A 275 2.94 -3.32 6.89
N THR A 276 2.16 -4.35 7.19
CA THR A 276 2.65 -5.73 7.32
C THR A 276 2.92 -6.34 5.95
N ALA A 277 3.90 -7.23 5.89
CA ALA A 277 4.27 -7.94 4.66
C ALA A 277 3.89 -9.41 4.73
N PHE A 278 3.21 -9.87 3.69
CA PHE A 278 2.98 -11.28 3.41
C PHE A 278 3.54 -11.60 2.04
N LEU A 279 4.22 -12.73 1.93
CA LEU A 279 4.68 -13.26 0.64
C LEU A 279 4.21 -14.70 0.55
N VAL A 280 3.46 -15.01 -0.49
CA VAL A 280 2.98 -16.38 -0.72
C VAL A 280 3.42 -16.84 -2.11
N ARG A 281 3.66 -18.14 -2.26
CA ARG A 281 4.13 -18.75 -3.50
C ARG A 281 3.13 -19.81 -3.95
N ARG A 282 2.72 -19.75 -5.22
CA ARG A 282 1.93 -20.83 -5.81
C ARG A 282 2.80 -22.09 -5.87
N SER A 283 2.33 -23.18 -5.26
CA SER A 283 3.05 -24.46 -5.28
C SER A 283 3.26 -24.94 -6.72
N GLY A 284 4.40 -25.52 -7.00
CA GLY A 284 4.65 -26.15 -8.29
C GLY A 284 3.79 -27.40 -8.41
N GLY A 285 3.06 -27.53 -9.48
CA GLY A 285 2.36 -28.78 -9.76
C GLY A 285 3.41 -29.89 -9.96
N THR A 286 3.22 -31.02 -9.29
CA THR A 286 4.02 -32.23 -9.51
C THR A 286 3.64 -32.87 -10.84
#